data_4dafb95b011b1a09e4c817899d64954e
#
_entry.id   4dafb95b011b1a09e4c817899d64954e
#
_cell.length_a   1.000
_cell.length_b   1.000
_cell.length_c   1.000
_cell.angle_alpha   90.00
_cell.angle_beta   90.00
_cell.angle_gamma   90.00
#
_symmetry.space_group_name_H-M   'P 1'
#
loop_
_entity.id
_entity.type
_entity.pdbx_description
1 polymer ?
#
loop_
_entity_poly.entity_id
_entity_poly.type
_entity_poly.pdbx_seq_one_letter_code
_entity_poly.pdbx_strand_id
1 'polypeptide(L)' 'MQNIINKLIDKQEPFSIESSTDGETRLTIPLLGDSREMEIIKDGSYKIMMPSLQPFTLPKESYFESEKEVMEYLFKEDTQ' A
#
# COMPACT_ATOMS: atom_id res chain seq x y z
N MET A 1 5.31 1.79 9.17
CA MET A 1 5.39 1.98 7.69
C MET A 1 6.68 2.60 7.18
N GLN A 2 7.66 2.80 8.04
CA GLN A 2 8.88 3.49 7.64
C GLN A 2 9.65 2.71 6.56
N ASN A 3 9.71 1.40 6.65
CA ASN A 3 10.42 0.60 5.66
C ASN A 3 9.73 0.64 4.29
N ILE A 4 8.40 0.66 4.30
CA ILE A 4 7.63 0.78 3.06
C ILE A 4 7.90 2.14 2.41
N ILE A 5 7.87 3.20 3.22
CA ILE A 5 8.12 4.56 2.75
C ILE A 5 9.53 4.66 2.16
N ASN A 6 10.53 4.13 2.87
CA ASN A 6 11.92 4.16 2.42
C ASN A 6 12.07 3.45 1.07
N LYS A 7 11.37 2.33 0.90
CA LYS A 7 11.44 1.58 -0.35
C LYS A 7 10.81 2.36 -1.50
N LEU A 8 9.69 3.03 -1.24
CA LEU A 8 9.04 3.86 -2.26
C LEU A 8 9.93 5.02 -2.68
N ILE A 9 10.62 5.63 -1.73
CA ILE A 9 11.57 6.71 -2.02
C ILE A 9 12.72 6.19 -2.88
N ASP A 10 13.27 5.03 -2.53
CA ASP A 10 14.35 4.40 -3.30
C ASP A 10 13.93 4.13 -4.74
N LYS A 11 12.68 3.71 -4.94
CA LYS A 11 12.15 3.41 -6.27
C LYS A 11 11.63 4.65 -6.99
N GLN A 12 11.66 5.81 -6.32
CA GLN A 12 11.13 7.06 -6.87
C GLN A 12 9.66 6.95 -7.24
N GLU A 13 8.90 6.18 -6.44
CA GLU A 13 7.47 6.05 -6.64
C GLU A 13 6.74 7.16 -5.90
N PRO A 14 5.76 7.82 -6.54
CA PRO A 14 4.97 8.82 -5.84
C PRO A 14 4.06 8.18 -4.81
N PHE A 15 3.83 8.87 -3.70
CA PHE A 15 2.91 8.43 -2.67
C PHE A 15 2.47 9.61 -1.84
N SER A 16 1.36 9.44 -1.11
CA SER A 16 0.93 10.39 -0.10
C SER A 16 0.60 9.63 1.17
N ILE A 17 0.74 10.30 2.31
CA ILE A 17 0.51 9.67 3.60
C ILE A 17 -0.38 10.57 4.46
N GLU A 18 -1.35 9.95 5.13
CA GLU A 18 -2.25 10.64 6.03
C GLU A 18 -2.34 9.87 7.34
N SER A 19 -2.40 10.60 8.45
CA SER A 19 -2.60 10.00 9.77
C SER A 19 -3.84 10.58 10.38
N SER A 20 -4.73 9.72 10.89
CA SER A 20 -5.93 10.17 11.55
C SER A 20 -5.68 10.30 13.06
N THR A 21 -6.60 10.96 13.76
CA THR A 21 -6.53 11.09 15.20
C THR A 21 -6.78 9.76 15.92
N ASP A 22 -7.32 8.78 15.21
CA ASP A 22 -7.60 7.45 15.75
C ASP A 22 -6.38 6.53 15.75
N GLY A 23 -5.24 7.01 15.25
CA GLY A 23 -4.03 6.18 15.17
C GLY A 23 -3.91 5.41 13.89
N GLU A 24 -4.87 5.57 12.97
CA GLU A 24 -4.80 4.94 11.66
C GLU A 24 -3.86 5.73 10.75
N THR A 25 -3.02 5.02 10.02
CA THR A 25 -2.15 5.63 9.01
C THR A 25 -2.52 5.08 7.65
N ARG A 26 -2.73 5.96 6.68
CA ARG A 26 -3.11 5.57 5.32
C ARG A 26 -2.06 6.07 4.33
N LEU A 27 -1.51 5.15 3.56
CA LEU A 27 -0.54 5.44 2.51
C LEU A 27 -1.22 5.18 1.17
N THR A 28 -1.21 6.19 0.30
CA THR A 28 -1.87 6.11 -1.01
C THR A 28 -0.80 6.15 -2.09
N ILE A 29 -0.83 5.17 -3.00
CA ILE A 29 0.15 5.04 -4.08
C ILE A 29 -0.60 5.04 -5.41
N PRO A 30 -0.41 6.07 -6.26
CA PRO A 30 -1.05 6.09 -7.58
C PRO A 30 -0.50 4.97 -8.46
N LEU A 31 -1.37 4.35 -9.24
CA LEU A 31 -0.97 3.34 -10.20
C LEU A 31 -0.60 4.01 -11.51
N LEU A 32 0.54 3.59 -12.09
CA LEU A 32 1.01 4.17 -13.34
C LEU A 32 0.05 3.87 -14.48
N GLY A 33 -0.26 4.93 -15.25
CA GLY A 33 -1.13 4.78 -16.41
C GLY A 33 -2.61 4.59 -16.08
N ASP A 34 -2.98 4.78 -14.81
CA ASP A 34 -4.36 4.60 -14.37
C ASP A 34 -4.71 5.72 -13.39
N SER A 35 -5.98 6.11 -13.35
CA SER A 35 -6.45 7.10 -12.38
C SER A 35 -6.70 6.49 -11.00
N ARG A 36 -6.54 5.19 -10.85
CA ARG A 36 -6.80 4.48 -9.59
C ARG A 36 -5.59 4.50 -8.69
N GLU A 37 -5.82 4.25 -7.42
CA GLU A 37 -4.78 4.31 -6.41
C GLU A 37 -4.82 3.06 -5.54
N MET A 38 -3.65 2.57 -5.13
CA MET A 38 -3.54 1.51 -4.15
C MET A 38 -3.41 2.16 -2.77
N GLU A 39 -4.06 1.58 -1.77
CA GLU A 39 -3.99 2.10 -0.41
C GLU A 39 -3.42 1.04 0.53
N ILE A 40 -2.57 1.48 1.45
CA ILE A 40 -2.06 0.65 2.54
C ILE A 40 -2.51 1.31 3.84
N ILE A 41 -3.32 0.61 4.62
CA ILE A 41 -3.90 1.15 5.84
C ILE A 41 -3.32 0.39 7.03
N LYS A 42 -2.74 1.14 7.97
CA LYS A 42 -2.21 0.55 9.21
C LYS A 42 -3.10 0.99 10.38
N ASP A 43 -3.67 -0.01 11.05
CA ASP A 43 -4.49 0.20 12.24
C ASP A 43 -4.36 -1.08 13.10
N GLY A 44 -3.22 -1.17 13.83
CA GLY A 44 -2.89 -2.40 14.55
C GLY A 44 -2.35 -3.49 13.65
N SER A 45 -2.99 -3.71 12.52
CA SER A 45 -2.50 -4.60 11.47
C SER A 45 -2.47 -3.82 10.16
N TYR A 46 -2.05 -4.48 9.08
CA TYR A 46 -1.93 -3.84 7.78
C TYR A 46 -2.98 -4.38 6.82
N LYS A 47 -3.60 -3.49 6.07
CA LYS A 47 -4.57 -3.85 5.04
C LYS A 47 -4.16 -3.17 3.74
N ILE A 48 -4.07 -3.94 2.66
CA ILE A 48 -3.78 -3.41 1.34
C ILE A 48 -5.05 -3.48 0.52
N MET A 49 -5.46 -2.35 -0.05
CA MET A 49 -6.62 -2.28 -0.94
C MET A 49 -6.13 -2.01 -2.35
N MET A 50 -6.24 -3.01 -3.20
CA MET A 50 -5.85 -2.93 -4.60
C MET A 50 -7.09 -2.72 -5.46
N PRO A 51 -7.19 -1.62 -6.22
CA PRO A 51 -8.37 -1.40 -7.04
C PRO A 51 -8.46 -2.43 -8.16
N SER A 52 -9.71 -2.79 -8.52
CA SER A 52 -9.94 -3.70 -9.61
C SER A 52 -9.81 -2.95 -10.94
N LEU A 53 -9.19 -3.60 -11.93
CA LEU A 53 -9.09 -3.04 -13.27
C LEU A 53 -10.36 -3.31 -14.09
N GLN A 54 -11.24 -4.18 -13.58
CA GLN A 54 -12.47 -4.52 -14.27
C GLN A 54 -13.63 -3.69 -13.72
N PRO A 55 -14.54 -3.19 -14.58
CA PRO A 55 -15.68 -2.42 -14.12
C PRO A 55 -16.63 -3.29 -13.29
N PHE A 56 -17.28 -2.67 -12.31
CA PHE A 56 -18.27 -3.30 -11.42
C PHE A 56 -17.70 -4.43 -10.54
N THR A 57 -16.38 -4.46 -10.37
CA THR A 57 -15.70 -5.43 -9.50
C THR A 57 -15.16 -4.70 -8.28
N LEU A 58 -15.37 -5.28 -7.10
CA LEU A 58 -14.89 -4.67 -5.86
C LEU A 58 -13.36 -4.74 -5.78
N PRO A 59 -12.73 -3.77 -5.12
CA PRO A 59 -11.28 -3.82 -4.92
C PRO A 59 -10.91 -5.03 -4.05
N LYS A 60 -9.72 -5.55 -4.27
CA LYS A 60 -9.20 -6.67 -3.51
C LYS A 60 -8.59 -6.17 -2.21
N GLU A 61 -8.99 -6.75 -1.09
CA GLU A 61 -8.43 -6.45 0.21
C GLU A 61 -7.52 -7.60 0.64
N SER A 62 -6.32 -7.26 1.11
CA SER A 62 -5.37 -8.22 1.63
C SER A 62 -4.93 -7.77 3.02
N TYR A 63 -4.81 -8.71 3.96
CA TYR A 63 -4.51 -8.42 5.35
C TYR A 63 -3.16 -9.01 5.74
N PHE A 64 -2.38 -8.24 6.49
CA PHE A 64 -1.03 -8.64 6.92
C PHE A 64 -0.83 -8.23 8.37
N GLU A 65 -0.05 -9.02 9.12
CA GLU A 65 0.19 -8.75 10.53
C GLU A 65 1.42 -7.88 10.77
N SER A 66 2.35 -7.83 9.80
CA SER A 66 3.58 -7.07 9.98
C SER A 66 3.97 -6.33 8.71
N GLU A 67 4.80 -5.31 8.90
CA GLU A 67 5.34 -4.54 7.78
C GLU A 67 6.21 -5.43 6.88
N LYS A 68 6.91 -6.39 7.47
CA LYS A 68 7.74 -7.32 6.71
C LYS A 68 6.90 -8.09 5.69
N GLU A 69 5.73 -8.56 6.11
CA GLU A 69 4.83 -9.27 5.20
C GLU A 69 4.33 -8.38 4.07
N VAL A 70 4.03 -7.12 4.39
CA VAL A 70 3.62 -6.15 3.37
C VAL A 70 4.74 -5.90 2.38
N MET A 71 5.97 -5.75 2.89
CA MET A 71 7.14 -5.54 2.04
C MET A 71 7.36 -6.72 1.09
N GLU A 72 7.22 -7.93 1.60
CA GLU A 72 7.37 -9.13 0.79
C GLU A 72 6.30 -9.21 -0.30
N TYR A 73 5.09 -8.82 0.04
CA TYR A 73 3.99 -8.81 -0.92
C TYR A 73 4.18 -7.78 -2.03
N LEU A 74 4.55 -6.55 -1.65
CA LEU A 74 4.66 -5.44 -2.59
C LEU A 74 5.95 -5.47 -3.41
N PHE A 75 7.05 -5.86 -2.78
CA PHE A 75 8.37 -5.78 -3.40
C PHE A 75 9.01 -7.15 -3.54
N LYS A 76 8.19 -8.12 -3.85
CA LYS A 76 8.62 -9.51 -3.97
C LYS A 76 9.78 -9.70 -4.96
N GLU A 77 9.77 -8.93 -6.03
CA GLU A 77 10.81 -9.03 -7.05
C GLU A 77 12.16 -8.49 -6.59
N ASP A 78 12.16 -7.66 -5.55
CA ASP A 78 13.37 -7.02 -5.03
C ASP A 78 14.05 -7.82 -3.93
N THR A 79 13.47 -8.94 -3.51
CA THR A 79 14.00 -9.73 -2.41
C THR A 79 14.82 -10.94 -2.84
N GLN A 80 15.08 -11.05 -4.11
CA GLN A 80 15.88 -12.16 -4.64
C GLN A 80 17.36 -11.90 -4.58
#